data_1ea8716006d1ad9a2ad39502da85fe59
#
_entry.id   1ea8716006d1ad9a2ad39502da85fe59
#
_cell.length_a   1.000
_cell.length_b   1.000
_cell.length_c   1.000
_cell.angle_alpha   90.00
_cell.angle_beta   90.00
_cell.angle_gamma   90.00
#
_symmetry.space_group_name_H-M   'P 1'
#
loop_
_entity.id
_entity.type
_entity.pdbx_description
1 polymer ?
#
loop_
_entity_poly.entity_id
_entity_poly.type
_entity_poly.pdbx_seq_one_letter_code
_entity_poly.pdbx_strand_id
1 'polypeptide(L)' 'MPRERKRYTVEELEKVITSGAKKYVRYEEGAKLYSMGRNTFIDLARQANAVYKFKGVALVNVKKVDEYMEYMLQEY' A
#
# COMPACT_ATOMS: atom_id res chain seq x y z
N MET A 1 23.17 -17.44 1.94
CA MET A 1 21.96 -18.20 1.82
C MET A 1 20.91 -17.45 1.03
N PRO A 2 20.44 -18.07 -0.02
CA PRO A 2 19.43 -17.39 -0.81
C PRO A 2 18.16 -17.22 0.01
N ARG A 3 17.54 -16.11 -0.19
CA ARG A 3 16.33 -15.83 0.52
C ARG A 3 15.22 -15.70 -0.48
N GLU A 4 14.23 -16.51 -0.34
CA GLU A 4 13.08 -16.42 -1.21
C GLU A 4 12.23 -15.24 -0.82
N ARG A 5 11.83 -14.50 -1.81
CA ARG A 5 10.90 -13.44 -1.58
C ARG A 5 9.53 -14.02 -1.43
N LYS A 6 8.97 -13.82 -0.28
CA LYS A 6 7.63 -14.29 -0.05
C LYS A 6 6.65 -13.29 -0.62
N ARG A 7 5.71 -13.78 -1.41
CA ARG A 7 4.65 -12.96 -1.91
C ARG A 7 3.39 -13.26 -1.14
N TYR A 8 2.79 -12.22 -0.63
CA TYR A 8 1.55 -12.37 0.11
C TYR A 8 0.37 -12.38 -0.84
N THR A 9 -0.61 -13.20 -0.55
CA THR A 9 -1.91 -13.06 -1.19
C THR A 9 -2.58 -11.82 -0.61
N VAL A 10 -3.66 -11.38 -1.25
CA VAL A 10 -4.38 -10.22 -0.75
C VAL A 10 -4.86 -10.45 0.68
N GLU A 11 -5.37 -11.66 0.95
CA GLU A 11 -5.84 -11.97 2.29
C GLU A 11 -4.73 -11.94 3.31
N GLU A 12 -3.59 -12.52 2.96
CA GLU A 12 -2.45 -12.53 3.86
C GLU A 12 -1.96 -11.11 4.12
N LEU A 13 -1.92 -10.31 3.07
CA LEU A 13 -1.45 -8.96 3.19
C LEU A 13 -2.35 -8.15 4.11
N GLU A 14 -3.65 -8.33 3.98
CA GLU A 14 -4.59 -7.64 4.84
C GLU A 14 -4.39 -8.00 6.30
N LYS A 15 -4.16 -9.28 6.56
CA LYS A 15 -3.92 -9.71 7.93
C LYS A 15 -2.66 -9.11 8.51
N VAL A 16 -1.60 -9.11 7.71
CA VAL A 16 -0.32 -8.57 8.15
C VAL A 16 -0.44 -7.09 8.47
N ILE A 17 -1.12 -6.35 7.60
CA ILE A 17 -1.29 -4.92 7.80
C ILE A 17 -2.19 -4.64 8.99
N THR A 18 -3.27 -5.39 9.13
CA THR A 18 -4.19 -5.20 10.24
C THR A 18 -3.50 -5.45 11.58
N SER A 19 -2.59 -6.40 11.61
CA SER A 19 -1.85 -6.69 12.84
C SER A 19 -0.76 -5.67 13.12
N GLY A 20 -0.51 -4.76 12.17
CA GLY A 20 0.53 -3.76 12.34
C GLY A 20 1.91 -4.25 11.99
N ALA A 21 2.02 -5.46 11.44
CA ALA A 21 3.32 -6.04 11.13
C ALA A 21 3.93 -5.50 9.85
N LYS A 22 3.12 -4.92 8.98
CA LYS A 22 3.62 -4.38 7.72
C LYS A 22 3.01 -3.00 7.47
N LYS A 23 3.87 -2.02 7.40
CA LYS A 23 3.43 -0.63 7.21
C LYS A 23 3.54 -0.17 5.76
N TYR A 24 4.37 -0.83 4.98
CA TYR A 24 4.69 -0.37 3.63
C TYR A 24 4.42 -1.46 2.63
N VAL A 25 3.89 -1.06 1.49
CA VAL A 25 3.64 -2.00 0.39
C VAL A 25 4.21 -1.40 -0.89
N ARG A 26 4.45 -2.25 -1.86
CA ARG A 26 4.79 -1.81 -3.20
C ARG A 26 3.52 -1.43 -3.93
N TYR A 27 3.67 -0.74 -5.06
CA TYR A 27 2.51 -0.29 -5.81
C TYR A 27 1.56 -1.43 -6.16
N GLU A 28 2.12 -2.54 -6.62
CA GLU A 28 1.28 -3.66 -7.04
C GLU A 28 0.57 -4.31 -5.88
N GLU A 29 1.28 -4.44 -4.77
CA GLU A 29 0.67 -5.01 -3.57
C GLU A 29 -0.46 -4.13 -3.07
N GLY A 30 -0.21 -2.82 -3.05
CA GLY A 30 -1.21 -1.89 -2.56
C GLY A 30 -2.43 -1.83 -3.45
N ALA A 31 -2.21 -1.88 -4.76
CA ALA A 31 -3.34 -1.87 -5.68
C ALA A 31 -4.25 -3.06 -5.44
N LYS A 32 -3.67 -4.22 -5.22
CA LYS A 32 -4.46 -5.42 -4.93
C LYS A 32 -5.16 -5.31 -3.59
N LEU A 33 -4.46 -4.77 -2.60
CA LEU A 33 -5.02 -4.61 -1.27
C LEU A 33 -6.27 -3.75 -1.28
N TYR A 34 -6.24 -2.68 -2.06
CA TYR A 34 -7.38 -1.75 -2.13
C TYR A 34 -8.29 -2.04 -3.30
N SER A 35 -8.07 -3.12 -4.01
CA SER A 35 -8.93 -3.57 -5.11
C SER A 35 -9.09 -2.49 -6.19
N MET A 36 -7.99 -1.91 -6.59
CA MET A 36 -8.03 -0.90 -7.63
C MET A 36 -6.88 -1.11 -8.60
N GLY A 37 -6.92 -0.44 -9.74
CA GLY A 37 -5.87 -0.55 -10.73
C GLY A 37 -4.57 0.05 -10.22
N ARG A 38 -3.47 -0.38 -10.80
CA ARG A 38 -2.16 0.07 -10.37
C ARG A 38 -2.01 1.59 -10.49
N ASN A 39 -2.41 2.14 -11.63
CA ASN A 39 -2.26 3.58 -11.83
C ASN A 39 -3.15 4.37 -10.88
N THR A 40 -4.33 3.87 -10.61
CA THR A 40 -5.24 4.52 -9.68
C THR A 40 -4.65 4.52 -8.28
N PHE A 41 -4.07 3.40 -7.89
CA PHE A 41 -3.46 3.33 -6.57
C PHE A 41 -2.26 4.26 -6.45
N ILE A 42 -1.43 4.32 -7.49
CA ILE A 42 -0.27 5.21 -7.48
C ILE A 42 -0.73 6.66 -7.30
N ASP A 43 -1.78 7.02 -8.01
CA ASP A 43 -2.31 8.38 -7.93
C ASP A 43 -2.81 8.67 -6.52
N LEU A 44 -3.56 7.74 -5.96
CA LEU A 44 -4.08 7.87 -4.61
C LEU A 44 -2.92 8.03 -3.61
N ALA A 45 -1.91 7.19 -3.73
CA ALA A 45 -0.79 7.21 -2.81
C ALA A 45 -0.02 8.52 -2.89
N ARG A 46 0.12 9.06 -4.10
CA ARG A 46 0.78 10.35 -4.27
C ARG A 46 0.00 11.47 -3.62
N GLN A 47 -1.30 11.47 -3.81
CA GLN A 47 -2.15 12.49 -3.21
C GLN A 47 -2.15 12.40 -1.70
N ALA A 48 -2.05 11.19 -1.19
CA ALA A 48 -1.97 10.99 0.27
C ALA A 48 -0.59 11.33 0.81
N ASN A 49 0.35 11.67 -0.06
CA ASN A 49 1.72 11.95 0.33
C ASN A 49 2.34 10.73 1.04
N ALA A 50 2.01 9.56 0.54
CA ALA A 50 2.36 8.31 1.19
C ALA A 50 3.46 7.54 0.46
N VAL A 51 4.02 8.10 -0.60
CA VAL A 51 5.02 7.40 -1.39
C VAL A 51 6.42 7.79 -0.93
N TYR A 52 7.21 6.78 -0.63
CA TYR A 52 8.62 6.97 -0.26
C TYR A 52 9.48 6.23 -1.26
N LYS A 53 10.45 6.92 -1.81
CA LYS A 53 11.35 6.32 -2.78
C LYS A 53 12.74 6.22 -2.22
N PHE A 54 13.36 5.09 -2.47
CA PHE A 54 14.70 4.86 -1.99
C PHE A 54 15.41 3.92 -2.97
N LYS A 55 16.43 4.42 -3.63
CA LYS A 55 17.26 3.63 -4.54
C LYS A 55 16.43 2.81 -5.53
N GLY A 56 15.51 3.46 -6.20
CA GLY A 56 14.70 2.83 -7.22
C GLY A 56 13.53 2.02 -6.70
N VAL A 57 13.35 1.98 -5.40
CA VAL A 57 12.22 1.27 -4.80
C VAL A 57 11.20 2.29 -4.32
N ALA A 58 9.94 2.07 -4.70
CA ALA A 58 8.85 2.90 -4.23
C ALA A 58 8.03 2.13 -3.22
N LEU A 59 7.85 2.72 -2.06
CA LEU A 59 7.08 2.12 -0.98
C LEU A 59 5.94 3.05 -0.62
N VAL A 60 4.81 2.47 -0.26
CA VAL A 60 3.63 3.24 0.09
C VAL A 60 3.28 2.97 1.54
N ASN A 61 3.12 4.04 2.31
CA ASN A 61 2.73 3.93 3.71
C ASN A 61 1.23 3.74 3.77
N VAL A 62 0.81 2.54 4.14
CA VAL A 62 -0.61 2.17 4.15
C VAL A 62 -1.40 3.04 5.12
N LYS A 63 -0.81 3.35 6.23
CA LYS A 63 -1.51 4.16 7.23
C LYS A 63 -1.86 5.54 6.69
N LYS A 64 -0.93 6.15 5.96
CA LYS A 64 -1.20 7.45 5.37
C LYS A 64 -2.26 7.40 4.31
N VAL A 65 -2.28 6.32 3.53
CA VAL A 65 -3.33 6.14 2.53
C VAL A 65 -4.69 6.01 3.21
N ASP A 66 -4.75 5.21 4.26
CA ASP A 66 -6.00 5.04 4.99
C ASP A 66 -6.48 6.36 5.59
N GLU A 67 -5.58 7.11 6.17
CA GLU A 67 -5.93 8.40 6.76
C GLU A 67 -6.42 9.37 5.71
N TYR A 68 -5.78 9.38 4.55
CA TYR A 68 -6.20 10.25 3.48
C TYR A 68 -7.62 9.91 3.04
N MET A 69 -7.91 8.62 2.90
CA MET A 69 -9.24 8.19 2.50
C MET A 69 -10.29 8.56 3.54
N GLU A 70 -9.93 8.46 4.81
CA GLU A 70 -10.86 8.78 5.89
C GLU A 70 -11.17 10.27 5.94
N TYR A 71 -10.16 11.11 5.78
CA TYR A 71 -10.32 12.53 6.02
C TYR A 71 -10.53 13.35 4.77
N MET A 72 -10.05 12.90 3.64
CA MET A 72 -10.08 13.70 2.42
C MET A 72 -11.09 13.23 1.40
N LEU A 73 -11.38 11.93 1.38
CA LEU A 73 -12.31 11.38 0.41
C LEU A 73 -13.64 11.14 1.10
N GLN A 74 -14.66 11.79 0.59
CA GLN A 74 -15.98 11.71 1.19
C GLN A 74 -16.81 10.63 0.55
N GLU A 75 -17.68 10.03 1.33
CA GLU A 75 -18.69 9.12 0.80
C GLU A 75 -19.90 9.90 0.36
N TYR A 76 -20.47 9.46 -0.73
CA TYR A 76 -21.69 10.09 -1.23
C TYR A 76 -22.88 9.19 -1.15
#